data_5c2b8d87615a6eb8060ba2fcaf1cf334
#
_entry.id   5c2b8d87615a6eb8060ba2fcaf1cf334
#
_cell.length_a   1.000
_cell.length_b   1.000
_cell.length_c   1.000
_cell.angle_alpha   90.00
_cell.angle_beta   90.00
_cell.angle_gamma   90.00
#
_symmetry.space_group_name_H-M   'P 1'
#
loop_
_entity.id
_entity.type
_entity.pdbx_description
1 polymer ?
#
loop_
_entity_poly.entity_id
_entity_poly.type
_entity_poly.pdbx_seq_one_letter_code
_entity_poly.pdbx_strand_id
1 'polypeptide(L)'
;MATTKKSTRLKEPVKVRTKKLADGSESYYLDIYVDGKRSYEFLKLYLLPEINPMVKEQNRATKAAVEAIKSKRIIELTHSKAGLKKTSVRSKMLLDDWMEAYLAEQERKGARGLKLLRTVCRLPPLYKKKVRMREIDKDWCLGFIDWIQHTYKTRWDKPLSPKSAADYVGYFSTALNAAVRAEVIPENPIMTLAP
;
A
#
# COMPACT_ATOMS: atom_id res chain seq x y z
N MET A 1 30.68 -42.00 18.27
CA MET A 1 29.57 -41.19 18.81
C MET A 1 28.91 -40.42 17.68
N ALA A 2 27.72 -40.83 17.28
CA ALA A 2 26.99 -40.20 16.13
C ALA A 2 26.24 -38.98 16.64
N THR A 3 26.63 -37.79 16.19
CA THR A 3 25.96 -36.52 16.46
C THR A 3 24.71 -36.42 15.59
N THR A 4 23.55 -36.63 16.22
CA THR A 4 22.23 -36.47 15.56
C THR A 4 22.03 -34.99 15.20
N LYS A 5 22.13 -34.65 13.90
CA LYS A 5 21.77 -33.33 13.40
C LYS A 5 20.28 -33.09 13.67
N LYS A 6 19.95 -32.21 14.62
CA LYS A 6 18.59 -31.68 14.78
C LYS A 6 18.18 -30.99 13.48
N SER A 7 17.22 -31.58 12.75
CA SER A 7 16.62 -30.94 11.60
C SER A 7 15.89 -29.68 12.07
N THR A 8 16.40 -28.53 11.71
CA THR A 8 15.76 -27.23 11.99
C THR A 8 14.53 -27.14 11.06
N ARG A 9 13.38 -27.62 11.51
CA ARG A 9 12.10 -27.38 10.82
C ARG A 9 11.90 -25.88 10.75
N LEU A 10 11.93 -25.33 9.54
CA LEU A 10 11.54 -23.94 9.28
C LEU A 10 10.12 -23.73 9.83
N LYS A 11 9.99 -22.87 10.83
CA LYS A 11 8.68 -22.54 11.41
C LYS A 11 7.89 -21.72 10.39
N GLU A 12 6.72 -22.21 9.99
CA GLU A 12 5.79 -21.45 9.15
C GLU A 12 5.46 -20.11 9.80
N PRO A 13 5.63 -18.99 9.07
CA PRO A 13 5.38 -17.64 9.61
C PRO A 13 3.89 -17.34 9.81
N VAL A 14 2.99 -18.11 9.18
CA VAL A 14 1.53 -17.93 9.23
C VAL A 14 0.87 -19.25 9.58
N LYS A 15 0.09 -19.27 10.67
CA LYS A 15 -0.70 -20.43 11.09
C LYS A 15 -2.19 -20.08 11.06
N VAL A 16 -3.01 -20.99 10.55
CA VAL A 16 -4.47 -20.90 10.69
C VAL A 16 -4.86 -21.39 12.07
N ARG A 17 -5.73 -20.64 12.73
CA ARG A 17 -6.33 -21.00 14.01
C ARG A 17 -7.81 -20.69 13.99
N THR A 18 -8.55 -21.34 14.91
CA THR A 18 -9.97 -21.08 15.14
C THR A 18 -10.21 -20.59 16.56
N LYS A 19 -11.27 -19.81 16.73
CA LYS A 19 -11.80 -19.39 18.03
C LYS A 19 -13.27 -19.80 18.09
N LYS A 20 -13.62 -20.60 19.10
CA LYS A 20 -15.04 -20.99 19.36
C LYS A 20 -15.88 -19.78 19.74
N LEU A 21 -17.06 -19.72 19.20
CA LEU A 21 -18.07 -18.71 19.49
C LEU A 21 -19.21 -19.32 20.32
N ALA A 22 -20.05 -18.46 20.91
CA ALA A 22 -21.12 -18.88 21.81
C ALA A 22 -22.23 -19.68 21.11
N ASP A 23 -22.39 -19.49 19.79
CA ASP A 23 -23.37 -20.18 18.92
C ASP A 23 -22.91 -21.57 18.44
N GLY A 24 -21.75 -22.04 18.93
CA GLY A 24 -21.15 -23.31 18.53
C GLY A 24 -20.38 -23.27 17.20
N SER A 25 -20.34 -22.13 16.51
CA SER A 25 -19.50 -21.92 15.34
C SER A 25 -18.04 -21.62 15.75
N GLU A 26 -17.12 -21.72 14.78
CA GLU A 26 -15.72 -21.36 15.00
C GLU A 26 -15.29 -20.28 14.00
N SER A 27 -14.74 -19.17 14.49
CA SER A 27 -14.19 -18.10 13.66
C SER A 27 -12.73 -18.36 13.33
N TYR A 28 -12.37 -18.27 12.04
CA TYR A 28 -10.99 -18.39 11.59
C TYR A 28 -10.20 -17.10 11.75
N TYR A 29 -8.92 -17.26 12.15
CA TYR A 29 -7.94 -16.18 12.14
C TYR A 29 -6.54 -16.71 11.78
N LEU A 30 -5.71 -15.83 11.25
CA LEU A 30 -4.29 -16.08 11.02
C LEU A 30 -3.48 -15.63 12.24
N ASP A 31 -2.62 -16.51 12.74
CA ASP A 31 -1.60 -16.26 13.76
C ASP A 31 -0.28 -16.05 13.02
N ILE A 32 0.16 -14.80 12.90
CA ILE A 32 1.30 -14.37 12.10
C ILE A 32 2.46 -14.03 13.05
N TYR A 33 3.61 -14.66 12.82
CA TYR A 33 4.84 -14.39 13.56
C TYR A 33 5.97 -14.03 12.61
N VAL A 34 6.36 -12.75 12.59
CA VAL A 34 7.39 -12.20 11.71
C VAL A 34 8.29 -11.25 12.49
N ASP A 35 9.60 -11.40 12.33
CA ASP A 35 10.64 -10.53 12.89
C ASP A 35 10.48 -10.28 14.40
N GLY A 36 10.16 -11.36 15.14
CA GLY A 36 9.98 -11.30 16.61
C GLY A 36 8.63 -10.75 17.07
N LYS A 37 7.78 -10.29 16.17
CA LYS A 37 6.45 -9.74 16.46
C LYS A 37 5.36 -10.73 16.09
N ARG A 38 4.35 -10.84 16.96
CA ARG A 38 3.17 -11.66 16.75
C ARG A 38 1.96 -10.79 16.52
N SER A 39 1.16 -11.12 15.49
CA SER A 39 -0.08 -10.42 15.17
C SER A 39 -1.16 -11.41 14.78
N TYR A 40 -2.42 -10.99 14.91
CA TYR A 40 -3.60 -11.79 14.58
C TYR A 40 -4.45 -11.08 13.55
N GLU A 41 -4.87 -11.81 12.52
CA GLU A 41 -5.75 -11.30 11.46
C GLU A 41 -7.02 -12.15 11.39
N PHE A 42 -8.16 -11.58 11.77
CA PHE A 42 -9.45 -12.25 11.73
C PHE A 42 -10.02 -12.24 10.31
N LEU A 43 -10.34 -13.42 9.79
CA LEU A 43 -10.74 -13.59 8.38
C LEU A 43 -12.22 -13.35 8.13
N LYS A 44 -13.05 -13.25 9.18
CA LYS A 44 -14.53 -13.22 9.10
C LYS A 44 -15.09 -14.42 8.33
N LEU A 45 -14.42 -15.55 8.40
CA LEU A 45 -14.83 -16.84 7.88
C LEU A 45 -15.12 -17.76 9.05
N TYR A 46 -16.21 -18.54 8.96
CA TYR A 46 -16.71 -19.33 10.07
C TYR A 46 -16.90 -20.78 9.66
N LEU A 47 -16.60 -21.71 10.59
CA LEU A 47 -17.05 -23.09 10.54
C LEU A 47 -18.36 -23.20 11.29
N LEU A 48 -19.38 -23.70 10.60
CA LEU A 48 -20.69 -23.94 11.20
C LEU A 48 -20.75 -25.38 11.77
N PRO A 49 -21.55 -25.62 12.81
CA PRO A 49 -21.81 -26.98 13.30
C PRO A 49 -22.38 -27.85 12.18
N GLU A 50 -21.80 -29.03 11.94
CA GLU A 50 -22.18 -29.93 10.81
C GLU A 50 -23.51 -30.64 11.11
N ILE A 51 -24.63 -29.96 10.88
CA ILE A 51 -25.99 -30.48 11.14
C ILE A 51 -26.56 -31.22 9.92
N ASN A 52 -26.08 -30.89 8.71
CA ASN A 52 -26.56 -31.49 7.46
C ASN A 52 -25.46 -31.51 6.38
N PRO A 53 -25.64 -32.28 5.28
CA PRO A 53 -24.64 -32.38 4.19
C PRO A 53 -24.32 -31.05 3.51
N MET A 54 -25.26 -30.12 3.43
CA MET A 54 -25.07 -28.80 2.82
C MET A 54 -24.08 -27.96 3.64
N VAL A 55 -24.21 -27.95 4.97
CA VAL A 55 -23.28 -27.25 5.86
C VAL A 55 -21.88 -27.86 5.80
N LYS A 56 -21.79 -29.19 5.64
CA LYS A 56 -20.49 -29.87 5.46
C LYS A 56 -19.77 -29.42 4.18
N GLU A 57 -20.50 -29.25 3.08
CA GLU A 57 -19.92 -28.75 1.83
C GLU A 57 -19.53 -27.26 1.95
N GLN A 58 -20.36 -26.46 2.59
CA GLN A 58 -20.03 -25.05 2.90
C GLN A 58 -18.77 -24.94 3.77
N ASN A 59 -18.63 -25.77 4.80
CA ASN A 59 -17.45 -25.82 5.64
C ASN A 59 -16.20 -26.23 4.84
N ARG A 60 -16.36 -27.15 3.88
CA ARG A 60 -15.27 -27.55 2.97
C ARG A 60 -14.80 -26.38 2.10
N ALA A 61 -15.74 -25.66 1.49
CA ALA A 61 -15.42 -24.45 0.71
C ALA A 61 -14.74 -23.37 1.57
N THR A 62 -15.23 -23.16 2.80
CA THR A 62 -14.63 -22.23 3.77
C THR A 62 -13.20 -22.62 4.12
N LYS A 63 -12.91 -23.90 4.40
CA LYS A 63 -11.56 -24.41 4.66
C LYS A 63 -10.63 -24.14 3.47
N ALA A 64 -11.09 -24.42 2.24
CA ALA A 64 -10.31 -24.15 1.03
C ALA A 64 -10.00 -22.64 0.86
N ALA A 65 -10.97 -21.77 1.11
CA ALA A 65 -10.77 -20.32 1.08
C ALA A 65 -9.74 -19.83 2.13
N VAL A 66 -9.79 -20.38 3.35
CA VAL A 66 -8.83 -20.06 4.42
C VAL A 66 -7.40 -20.45 4.04
N GLU A 67 -7.20 -21.65 3.46
CA GLU A 67 -5.87 -22.09 3.00
C GLU A 67 -5.35 -21.23 1.84
N ALA A 68 -6.22 -20.81 0.92
CA ALA A 68 -5.86 -19.88 -0.14
C ALA A 68 -5.41 -18.51 0.42
N ILE A 69 -6.12 -17.98 1.41
CA ILE A 69 -5.76 -16.72 2.11
C ILE A 69 -4.41 -16.87 2.84
N LYS A 70 -4.20 -18.00 3.58
CA LYS A 70 -2.93 -18.31 4.23
C LYS A 70 -1.77 -18.32 3.23
N SER A 71 -1.92 -19.03 2.12
CA SER A 71 -0.91 -19.13 1.07
C SER A 71 -0.56 -17.77 0.48
N LYS A 72 -1.58 -16.95 0.20
CA LYS A 72 -1.40 -15.57 -0.28
C LYS A 72 -0.63 -14.74 0.74
N ARG A 73 -0.95 -14.85 2.04
CA ARG A 73 -0.28 -14.11 3.10
C ARG A 73 1.19 -14.54 3.27
N ILE A 74 1.48 -15.85 3.15
CA ILE A 74 2.88 -16.35 3.18
C ILE A 74 3.68 -15.75 2.01
N ILE A 75 3.12 -15.73 0.80
CA ILE A 75 3.76 -15.13 -0.38
C ILE A 75 4.03 -13.64 -0.15
N GLU A 76 3.06 -12.89 0.39
CA GLU A 76 3.21 -11.48 0.69
C GLU A 76 4.33 -11.20 1.70
N LEU A 77 4.41 -11.99 2.77
CA LEU A 77 5.46 -11.90 3.78
C LEU A 77 6.84 -12.28 3.23
N THR A 78 6.90 -13.30 2.38
CA THR A 78 8.16 -13.72 1.73
C THR A 78 8.65 -12.64 0.78
N HIS A 79 7.77 -12.04 -0.03
CA HIS A 79 8.10 -10.92 -0.91
C HIS A 79 8.56 -9.69 -0.12
N SER A 80 7.91 -9.39 1.00
CA SER A 80 8.32 -8.29 1.90
C SER A 80 9.72 -8.52 2.48
N LYS A 81 10.03 -9.75 2.95
CA LYS A 81 11.35 -10.12 3.47
C LYS A 81 12.44 -10.12 2.41
N ALA A 82 12.09 -10.50 1.17
CA ALA A 82 13.02 -10.48 0.04
C ALA A 82 13.25 -9.07 -0.53
N GLY A 83 12.67 -8.02 0.08
CA GLY A 83 12.72 -6.65 -0.46
C GLY A 83 11.96 -6.48 -1.78
N LEU A 84 11.24 -7.52 -2.22
CA LEU A 84 10.38 -7.49 -3.38
C LEU A 84 9.07 -6.77 -2.98
N LYS A 85 9.13 -5.44 -2.87
CA LYS A 85 7.91 -4.63 -2.78
C LYS A 85 7.02 -5.01 -3.95
N LYS A 86 5.72 -5.22 -3.70
CA LYS A 86 4.74 -5.44 -4.77
C LYS A 86 4.88 -4.31 -5.79
N THR A 87 5.66 -4.54 -6.83
CA THR A 87 5.74 -3.61 -7.95
C THR A 87 4.52 -3.88 -8.79
N SER A 88 3.41 -3.21 -8.49
CA SER A 88 2.21 -3.28 -9.32
C SER A 88 2.59 -2.94 -10.76
N VAL A 89 1.93 -3.53 -11.74
CA VAL A 89 2.10 -3.14 -13.16
C VAL A 89 1.88 -1.64 -13.31
N ARG A 90 0.99 -1.06 -12.50
CA ARG A 90 0.70 0.37 -12.44
C ARG A 90 1.86 1.21 -11.91
N SER A 91 2.79 0.65 -11.12
CA SER A 91 3.98 1.39 -10.66
C SER A 91 4.98 1.71 -11.78
N LYS A 92 4.84 1.10 -12.94
CA LYS A 92 5.58 1.43 -14.16
C LYS A 92 5.02 2.66 -14.88
N MET A 93 3.80 3.10 -14.53
CA MET A 93 3.17 4.33 -15.03
C MET A 93 4.08 5.53 -14.76
N LEU A 94 4.09 6.50 -15.66
CA LEU A 94 4.78 7.76 -15.41
C LEU A 94 4.02 8.59 -14.36
N LEU A 95 4.76 9.38 -13.61
CA LEU A 95 4.18 10.32 -12.65
C LEU A 95 3.26 11.32 -13.34
N ASP A 96 3.64 11.78 -14.53
CA ASP A 96 2.86 12.73 -15.32
C ASP A 96 1.50 12.13 -15.70
N ASP A 97 1.49 10.89 -16.21
CA ASP A 97 0.26 10.16 -16.56
C ASP A 97 -0.67 9.97 -15.33
N TRP A 98 -0.07 9.68 -14.18
CA TRP A 98 -0.82 9.59 -12.93
C TRP A 98 -1.45 10.92 -12.53
N MET A 99 -0.67 12.01 -12.58
CA MET A 99 -1.15 13.35 -12.20
C MET A 99 -2.26 13.83 -13.12
N GLU A 100 -2.18 13.56 -14.43
CA GLU A 100 -3.23 13.88 -15.41
C GLU A 100 -4.50 13.07 -15.12
N ALA A 101 -4.38 11.76 -14.93
CA ALA A 101 -5.52 10.91 -14.60
C ALA A 101 -6.21 11.34 -13.28
N TYR A 102 -5.41 11.66 -12.25
CA TYR A 102 -5.90 12.16 -10.98
C TYR A 102 -6.64 13.49 -11.15
N LEU A 103 -6.08 14.45 -11.90
CA LEU A 103 -6.71 15.72 -12.19
C LEU A 103 -8.06 15.52 -12.88
N ALA A 104 -8.11 14.71 -13.94
CA ALA A 104 -9.34 14.41 -14.68
C ALA A 104 -10.43 13.82 -13.77
N GLU A 105 -10.03 12.94 -12.83
CA GLU A 105 -10.96 12.38 -11.85
C GLU A 105 -11.51 13.45 -10.89
N GLN A 106 -10.66 14.37 -10.40
CA GLN A 106 -11.09 15.46 -9.54
C GLN A 106 -12.02 16.45 -10.27
N GLU A 107 -11.75 16.73 -11.54
CA GLU A 107 -12.61 17.54 -12.40
C GLU A 107 -13.99 16.90 -12.57
N ARG A 108 -14.04 15.60 -12.85
CA ARG A 108 -15.31 14.84 -12.96
C ARG A 108 -16.12 14.86 -11.66
N LYS A 109 -15.45 14.86 -10.51
CA LYS A 109 -16.08 14.93 -9.17
C LYS A 109 -16.51 16.34 -8.77
N GLY A 110 -16.20 17.37 -9.54
CA GLY A 110 -16.48 18.74 -9.17
C GLY A 110 -15.71 19.23 -7.95
N ALA A 111 -14.49 18.72 -7.74
CA ALA A 111 -13.69 19.05 -6.56
C ALA A 111 -13.33 20.54 -6.49
N ARG A 112 -13.16 21.06 -5.26
CA ARG A 112 -12.69 22.44 -5.05
C ARG A 112 -11.17 22.52 -5.25
N GLY A 113 -10.67 23.73 -5.56
CA GLY A 113 -9.22 23.99 -5.68
C GLY A 113 -8.57 23.47 -6.98
N LEU A 114 -9.34 23.14 -8.01
CA LEU A 114 -8.86 22.61 -9.29
C LEU A 114 -7.82 23.52 -9.97
N LYS A 115 -7.91 24.85 -9.80
CA LYS A 115 -6.93 25.79 -10.38
C LYS A 115 -5.52 25.53 -9.83
N LEU A 116 -5.41 25.31 -8.52
CA LEU A 116 -4.13 25.03 -7.88
C LEU A 116 -3.66 23.60 -8.23
N LEU A 117 -4.56 22.63 -8.21
CA LEU A 117 -4.25 21.26 -8.60
C LEU A 117 -3.70 21.18 -10.04
N ARG A 118 -4.32 21.88 -11.01
CA ARG A 118 -3.80 21.97 -12.40
C ARG A 118 -2.38 22.51 -12.46
N THR A 119 -2.06 23.49 -11.59
CA THR A 119 -0.69 24.02 -11.51
C THR A 119 0.25 22.96 -10.98
N VAL A 120 -0.11 22.31 -9.85
CA VAL A 120 0.72 21.29 -9.20
C VAL A 120 0.96 20.08 -10.13
N CYS A 121 -0.03 19.65 -10.92
CA CYS A 121 0.13 18.55 -11.85
C CYS A 121 1.18 18.83 -12.96
N ARG A 122 1.51 20.08 -13.23
CA ARG A 122 2.51 20.48 -14.22
C ARG A 122 3.92 20.61 -13.67
N LEU A 123 4.11 20.53 -12.35
CA LEU A 123 5.42 20.74 -11.72
C LEU A 123 6.37 19.55 -11.86
N PRO A 124 5.92 18.28 -11.69
CA PRO A 124 6.83 17.14 -11.78
C PRO A 124 7.67 17.09 -13.06
N PRO A 125 7.11 17.24 -14.27
CA PRO A 125 7.91 17.23 -15.50
C PRO A 125 8.84 18.43 -15.66
N LEU A 126 8.59 19.54 -14.94
CA LEU A 126 9.51 20.68 -14.91
C LEU A 126 10.72 20.40 -14.00
N TYR A 127 10.51 19.64 -12.93
CA TYR A 127 11.59 19.23 -12.03
C TYR A 127 12.41 18.10 -12.64
N LYS A 128 11.75 17.00 -13.01
CA LYS A 128 12.41 15.84 -13.61
C LYS A 128 11.48 15.12 -14.58
N LYS A 129 11.91 14.97 -15.83
CA LYS A 129 11.11 14.36 -16.90
C LYS A 129 11.08 12.84 -16.79
N LYS A 130 9.96 12.23 -17.22
CA LYS A 130 9.79 10.77 -17.37
C LYS A 130 10.03 9.96 -16.12
N VAL A 131 9.69 10.48 -14.94
CA VAL A 131 9.77 9.77 -13.67
C VAL A 131 8.64 8.75 -13.59
N ARG A 132 8.95 7.53 -13.20
CA ARG A 132 7.94 6.49 -12.96
C ARG A 132 7.46 6.53 -11.52
N MET A 133 6.21 6.15 -11.28
CA MET A 133 5.63 6.11 -9.94
C MET A 133 6.46 5.32 -8.92
N ARG A 134 7.14 4.24 -9.35
CA ARG A 134 8.03 3.45 -8.48
C ARG A 134 9.35 4.13 -8.10
N GLU A 135 9.72 5.21 -8.81
CA GLU A 135 10.97 5.96 -8.61
C GLU A 135 10.76 7.15 -7.65
N ILE A 136 9.51 7.38 -7.24
CA ILE A 136 9.17 8.41 -6.28
C ILE A 136 9.42 7.83 -4.88
N ASP A 137 10.62 8.02 -4.40
CA ASP A 137 11.06 7.69 -3.05
C ASP A 137 11.19 8.94 -2.18
N LYS A 138 11.69 8.76 -0.98
CA LYS A 138 11.91 9.84 0.00
C LYS A 138 12.86 10.90 -0.53
N ASP A 139 13.96 10.49 -1.16
CA ASP A 139 15.01 11.40 -1.65
C ASP A 139 14.51 12.21 -2.84
N TRP A 140 13.75 11.58 -3.74
CA TRP A 140 13.09 12.30 -4.83
C TRP A 140 12.11 13.35 -4.30
N CYS A 141 11.30 13.01 -3.29
CA CYS A 141 10.35 13.94 -2.68
C CYS A 141 11.04 15.10 -1.98
N LEU A 142 12.12 14.84 -1.23
CA LEU A 142 12.93 15.92 -0.60
C LEU A 142 13.49 16.87 -1.65
N GLY A 143 14.10 16.36 -2.71
CA GLY A 143 14.61 17.18 -3.80
C GLY A 143 13.55 17.98 -4.54
N PHE A 144 12.34 17.39 -4.73
CA PHE A 144 11.21 18.08 -5.34
C PHE A 144 10.68 19.22 -4.46
N ILE A 145 10.59 19.00 -3.14
CA ILE A 145 10.17 20.02 -2.18
C ILE A 145 11.18 21.18 -2.14
N ASP A 146 12.47 20.85 -2.06
CA ASP A 146 13.56 21.84 -2.07
C ASP A 146 13.51 22.67 -3.37
N TRP A 147 13.35 22.01 -4.52
CA TRP A 147 13.22 22.69 -5.80
C TRP A 147 12.01 23.62 -5.86
N ILE A 148 10.85 23.23 -5.34
CA ILE A 148 9.65 24.10 -5.26
C ILE A 148 9.93 25.33 -4.39
N GLN A 149 10.64 25.17 -3.28
CA GLN A 149 10.89 26.23 -2.30
C GLN A 149 11.95 27.22 -2.76
N HIS A 150 13.00 26.76 -3.44
CA HIS A 150 14.18 27.57 -3.68
C HIS A 150 14.48 27.85 -5.16
N THR A 151 14.04 26.99 -6.07
CA THR A 151 14.43 27.07 -7.49
C THR A 151 13.26 27.43 -8.39
N TYR A 152 12.07 26.87 -8.12
CA TYR A 152 10.90 27.11 -8.97
C TYR A 152 10.47 28.56 -8.96
N LYS A 153 10.24 29.12 -10.16
CA LYS A 153 9.69 30.45 -10.34
C LYS A 153 8.34 30.40 -11.07
N THR A 154 7.46 31.27 -10.66
CA THR A 154 6.16 31.46 -11.32
C THR A 154 6.33 32.02 -12.73
N ARG A 155 5.25 32.08 -13.49
CA ARG A 155 5.24 32.70 -14.84
C ARG A 155 5.67 34.17 -14.86
N TRP A 156 5.73 34.83 -13.71
CA TRP A 156 6.21 36.21 -13.56
C TRP A 156 7.65 36.29 -13.03
N ASP A 157 8.42 35.21 -13.14
CA ASP A 157 9.80 35.08 -12.66
C ASP A 157 9.97 35.36 -11.15
N LYS A 158 8.92 35.14 -10.37
CA LYS A 158 8.94 35.32 -8.91
C LYS A 158 9.00 33.98 -8.18
N PRO A 159 9.78 33.86 -7.10
CA PRO A 159 9.74 32.67 -6.26
C PRO A 159 8.37 32.52 -5.59
N LEU A 160 8.05 31.30 -5.18
CA LEU A 160 6.84 31.06 -4.37
C LEU A 160 7.02 31.60 -2.94
N SER A 161 5.92 32.08 -2.35
CA SER A 161 5.90 32.30 -0.92
C SER A 161 5.97 30.96 -0.17
N PRO A 162 6.50 30.92 1.07
CA PRO A 162 6.54 29.69 1.87
C PRO A 162 5.16 29.01 2.00
N LYS A 163 4.10 29.80 2.18
CA LYS A 163 2.73 29.31 2.23
C LYS A 163 2.31 28.64 0.92
N SER A 164 2.57 29.29 -0.22
CA SER A 164 2.22 28.73 -1.52
C SER A 164 3.01 27.44 -1.82
N ALA A 165 4.28 27.39 -1.43
CA ALA A 165 5.10 26.19 -1.56
C ALA A 165 4.52 25.04 -0.72
N ALA A 166 4.12 25.30 0.53
CA ALA A 166 3.47 24.32 1.39
C ALA A 166 2.15 23.83 0.80
N ASP A 167 1.31 24.72 0.27
CA ASP A 167 0.06 24.36 -0.39
C ASP A 167 0.32 23.43 -1.61
N TYR A 168 1.34 23.73 -2.42
CA TYR A 168 1.71 22.91 -3.58
C TYR A 168 2.16 21.50 -3.16
N VAL A 169 2.99 21.41 -2.12
CA VAL A 169 3.41 20.11 -1.55
C VAL A 169 2.20 19.35 -0.98
N GLY A 170 1.27 20.03 -0.31
CA GLY A 170 0.05 19.43 0.23
C GLY A 170 -0.84 18.83 -0.87
N TYR A 171 -1.05 19.55 -1.97
CA TYR A 171 -1.81 19.02 -3.13
C TYR A 171 -1.10 17.84 -3.80
N PHE A 172 0.22 17.91 -3.93
CA PHE A 172 1.01 16.79 -4.47
C PHE A 172 0.94 15.56 -3.54
N SER A 173 1.10 15.75 -2.23
CA SER A 173 0.94 14.68 -1.23
C SER A 173 -0.46 14.04 -1.29
N THR A 174 -1.50 14.84 -1.50
CA THR A 174 -2.87 14.34 -1.64
C THR A 174 -3.03 13.46 -2.89
N ALA A 175 -2.39 13.83 -4.01
CA ALA A 175 -2.36 13.01 -5.23
C ALA A 175 -1.60 11.70 -5.02
N LEU A 176 -0.49 11.71 -4.26
CA LEU A 176 0.24 10.49 -3.89
C LEU A 176 -0.58 9.60 -2.94
N ASN A 177 -1.33 10.17 -1.99
CA ASN A 177 -2.26 9.41 -1.15
C ASN A 177 -3.37 8.73 -1.99
N ALA A 178 -3.83 9.38 -3.06
CA ALA A 178 -4.74 8.74 -4.01
C ALA A 178 -4.06 7.59 -4.76
N ALA A 179 -2.77 7.71 -5.10
CA ALA A 179 -1.98 6.64 -5.72
C ALA A 179 -1.81 5.43 -4.80
N VAL A 180 -1.65 5.65 -3.48
CA VAL A 180 -1.62 4.58 -2.47
C VAL A 180 -2.96 3.85 -2.43
N ARG A 181 -4.08 4.60 -2.37
CA ARG A 181 -5.43 3.99 -2.39
C ARG A 181 -5.74 3.21 -3.67
N ALA A 182 -5.18 3.65 -4.79
CA ALA A 182 -5.29 2.97 -6.09
C ALA A 182 -4.27 1.82 -6.28
N GLU A 183 -3.49 1.50 -5.24
CA GLU A 183 -2.44 0.47 -5.25
C GLU A 183 -1.37 0.69 -6.35
N VAL A 184 -1.14 1.94 -6.77
CA VAL A 184 -0.10 2.32 -7.73
C VAL A 184 1.27 2.36 -7.05
N ILE A 185 1.33 2.90 -5.83
CA ILE A 185 2.51 2.92 -4.96
C ILE A 185 2.14 2.33 -3.60
N PRO A 186 3.10 1.73 -2.87
CA PRO A 186 2.82 1.06 -1.58
C PRO A 186 2.57 2.05 -0.44
N GLU A 187 3.18 3.22 -0.48
CA GLU A 187 3.12 4.24 0.56
C GLU A 187 3.36 5.62 -0.04
N ASN A 188 2.94 6.68 0.65
CA ASN A 188 3.25 8.05 0.26
C ASN A 188 4.58 8.48 0.90
N PRO A 189 5.65 8.70 0.11
CA PRO A 189 6.96 9.04 0.66
C PRO A 189 6.98 10.38 1.42
N ILE A 190 6.10 11.33 1.06
CA ILE A 190 6.02 12.63 1.75
C ILE A 190 5.56 12.46 3.19
N MET A 191 4.65 11.51 3.47
CA MET A 191 4.17 11.26 4.83
C MET A 191 5.24 10.68 5.76
N THR A 192 6.32 10.13 5.20
CA THR A 192 7.47 9.64 5.97
C THR A 192 8.54 10.72 6.22
N LEU A 193 8.32 11.94 5.70
CA LEU A 193 9.20 13.10 5.87
C LEU A 193 8.84 13.95 7.10
N ALA A 194 7.84 13.55 7.89
CA ALA A 194 7.42 14.29 9.09
C ALA A 194 8.59 14.43 10.08
N PRO A 195 8.67 15.57 10.76
CA PRO A 195 9.82 16.00 11.55
C PRO A 195 10.16 15.07 12.70
#